data_9125c153e92645b02761d82a4c5727ff
#
_entry.id   9125c153e92645b02761d82a4c5727ff
#
_cell.length_a   1.000
_cell.length_b   1.000
_cell.length_c   1.000
_cell.angle_alpha   90.00
_cell.angle_beta   90.00
_cell.angle_gamma   90.00
#
_symmetry.space_group_name_H-M   'P 1'
#
loop_
_entity.id
_entity.type
_entity.pdbx_description
1 polymer ?
#
loop_
_entity_poly.entity_id
_entity_poly.type
_entity_poly.pdbx_seq_one_letter_code
_entity_poly.pdbx_strand_id
1 'polypeptide(L)'
;MKLGIVGLPNVGKSTLFNSLTKAGAESANYPFCTIDPNVGIVAVPDERLQLLGDFYQSKKVTPAVIEFVDIAGLVKGASKGEGLGNQFLANIREVDAIVHVVRCFEDENVIHVDGCIDPLRDIETINLELIFSDLEILERRIAKTTKTARMDKEAAKELEFLKQVKAHLEDGKPASSMELDGEEQELYMKEYNLLTWKPVIYAANVSEDDLADDAASNEYVEKVREYAKETGSEVFALCAEIEQEISELEEDEKKEFLEDLGIQQSGLEKLIVASYRLLGLLSFLTSGEDETRAWTIKVGTKAPQAAGKIHTDFERGFIKAEVVNYQDLLDCGSYAGAREKGLVRMEGKEYVVQDGDVILFRFNV
;
A
#
# COMPACT_ATOMS: atom_id res chain seq x y z
N MET A 1 -1.74 -8.78 -0.64
CA MET A 1 -2.13 -7.55 0.09
C MET A 1 -2.65 -6.58 -0.93
N LYS A 2 -3.76 -5.93 -0.60
CA LYS A 2 -4.54 -5.17 -1.57
C LYS A 2 -4.70 -3.72 -1.13
N LEU A 3 -4.53 -2.79 -2.06
CA LEU A 3 -4.89 -1.38 -1.87
C LEU A 3 -6.13 -1.07 -2.69
N GLY A 4 -7.10 -0.39 -2.08
CA GLY A 4 -8.27 0.10 -2.78
C GLY A 4 -8.05 1.51 -3.31
N ILE A 5 -8.26 1.72 -4.60
CA ILE A 5 -8.24 3.06 -5.17
C ILE A 5 -9.64 3.64 -5.07
N VAL A 6 -9.77 4.76 -4.35
CA VAL A 6 -11.03 5.47 -4.16
C VAL A 6 -10.92 6.91 -4.63
N GLY A 7 -12.03 7.53 -4.94
CA GLY A 7 -12.10 8.93 -5.33
C GLY A 7 -13.49 9.27 -5.84
N LEU A 8 -13.85 10.54 -5.84
CA LEU A 8 -15.07 11.04 -6.45
C LEU A 8 -15.04 10.84 -7.97
N PRO A 9 -16.18 10.92 -8.67
CA PRO A 9 -16.19 10.90 -10.14
C PRO A 9 -15.33 12.04 -10.72
N ASN A 10 -14.69 11.77 -11.85
CA ASN A 10 -13.89 12.73 -12.64
C ASN A 10 -12.65 13.32 -11.93
N VAL A 11 -12.05 12.58 -10.99
CA VAL A 11 -10.79 12.96 -10.33
C VAL A 11 -9.55 12.34 -10.97
N GLY A 12 -9.71 11.53 -12.05
CA GLY A 12 -8.62 10.79 -12.71
C GLY A 12 -8.40 9.36 -12.18
N LYS A 13 -9.30 8.84 -11.32
CA LYS A 13 -9.20 7.51 -10.71
C LYS A 13 -9.05 6.38 -11.74
N SER A 14 -9.91 6.34 -12.75
CA SER A 14 -9.89 5.29 -13.78
C SER A 14 -8.67 5.40 -14.70
N THR A 15 -8.21 6.61 -15.00
CA THR A 15 -6.98 6.86 -15.75
C THR A 15 -5.77 6.31 -14.98
N LEU A 16 -5.67 6.62 -13.69
CA LEU A 16 -4.61 6.10 -12.83
C LEU A 16 -4.65 4.58 -12.71
N PHE A 17 -5.82 3.97 -12.54
CA PHE A 17 -5.97 2.52 -12.48
C PHE A 17 -5.57 1.85 -13.80
N ASN A 18 -5.92 2.43 -14.95
CA ASN A 18 -5.52 1.92 -16.26
C ASN A 18 -4.00 1.98 -16.45
N SER A 19 -3.34 3.04 -16.01
CA SER A 19 -1.86 3.15 -16.03
C SER A 19 -1.21 2.08 -15.17
N LEU A 20 -1.73 1.83 -13.97
CA LEU A 20 -1.29 0.74 -13.09
C LEU A 20 -1.45 -0.63 -13.73
N THR A 21 -2.58 -0.90 -14.39
CA THR A 21 -2.86 -2.20 -15.00
C THR A 21 -2.02 -2.44 -16.25
N LYS A 22 -1.72 -1.40 -17.02
CA LYS A 22 -0.80 -1.51 -18.18
C LYS A 22 0.63 -1.80 -17.71
N ALA A 23 1.15 -1.06 -16.76
CA ALA A 23 2.44 -1.35 -16.13
C ALA A 23 2.50 -2.75 -15.51
N GLY A 24 1.36 -3.31 -15.09
CA GLY A 24 1.23 -4.67 -14.58
C GLY A 24 1.10 -5.75 -15.67
N ALA A 25 0.69 -5.41 -16.88
CA ALA A 25 0.49 -6.38 -17.96
C ALA A 25 1.83 -7.04 -18.41
N GLU A 26 2.94 -6.36 -18.30
CA GLU A 26 4.27 -6.92 -18.48
C GLU A 26 4.63 -7.97 -17.41
N SER A 27 4.01 -7.87 -16.24
CA SER A 27 4.13 -8.82 -15.14
C SER A 27 3.15 -10.01 -15.22
N ALA A 28 2.29 -10.09 -16.25
CA ALA A 28 1.24 -11.11 -16.42
C ALA A 28 1.71 -12.57 -16.55
N ASN A 29 3.02 -12.80 -16.55
CA ASN A 29 3.62 -14.15 -16.51
C ASN A 29 3.70 -14.75 -15.07
N TYR A 30 3.02 -14.15 -14.08
CA TYR A 30 2.97 -14.73 -12.74
C TYR A 30 1.95 -15.87 -12.67
N PRO A 31 2.37 -17.11 -12.34
CA PRO A 31 1.44 -18.20 -12.10
C PRO A 31 0.58 -17.86 -10.88
N PHE A 32 -0.73 -18.10 -11.00
CA PHE A 32 -1.77 -17.92 -9.96
C PHE A 32 -2.48 -16.56 -9.90
N CYS A 33 -2.37 -15.68 -10.89
CA CYS A 33 -3.21 -14.49 -10.95
C CYS A 33 -4.56 -14.81 -11.58
N THR A 34 -5.63 -14.70 -10.82
CA THR A 34 -7.00 -14.62 -11.35
C THR A 34 -7.16 -13.26 -12.03
N ILE A 35 -7.58 -13.25 -13.28
CA ILE A 35 -7.88 -12.02 -14.02
C ILE A 35 -9.26 -11.54 -13.53
N ASP A 36 -9.25 -10.64 -12.54
CA ASP A 36 -10.43 -9.86 -12.17
C ASP A 36 -10.29 -8.49 -12.84
N PRO A 37 -11.28 -8.01 -13.60
CA PRO A 37 -11.19 -6.75 -14.33
C PRO A 37 -10.97 -5.52 -13.45
N ASN A 38 -11.19 -5.63 -12.15
CA ASN A 38 -11.02 -4.55 -11.18
C ASN A 38 -9.76 -4.72 -10.31
N VAL A 39 -8.87 -5.67 -10.62
CA VAL A 39 -7.63 -5.91 -9.87
C VAL A 39 -6.43 -5.75 -10.77
N GLY A 40 -5.57 -4.77 -10.47
CA GLY A 40 -4.28 -4.56 -11.09
C GLY A 40 -3.16 -5.15 -10.22
N ILE A 41 -2.30 -5.99 -10.81
CA ILE A 41 -1.12 -6.52 -10.15
C ILE A 41 0.08 -5.79 -10.70
N VAL A 42 0.84 -5.12 -9.84
CA VAL A 42 1.91 -4.23 -10.24
C VAL A 42 3.23 -4.67 -9.59
N ALA A 43 4.31 -4.66 -10.37
CA ALA A 43 5.64 -4.91 -9.87
C ALA A 43 6.09 -3.76 -8.94
N VAL A 44 6.71 -4.10 -7.83
CA VAL A 44 7.35 -3.11 -6.95
C VAL A 44 8.73 -2.79 -7.51
N PRO A 45 9.00 -1.52 -7.88
CA PRO A 45 10.32 -1.12 -8.35
C PRO A 45 11.40 -1.41 -7.29
N ASP A 46 12.44 -2.14 -7.68
CA ASP A 46 13.56 -2.47 -6.79
C ASP A 46 14.85 -2.63 -7.62
N GLU A 47 15.68 -1.59 -7.64
CA GLU A 47 16.95 -1.58 -8.36
C GLU A 47 17.91 -2.69 -7.90
N ARG A 48 17.84 -3.08 -6.61
CA ARG A 48 18.68 -4.15 -6.04
C ARG A 48 18.46 -5.47 -6.74
N LEU A 49 17.21 -5.71 -7.16
CA LEU A 49 16.84 -6.95 -7.83
C LEU A 49 17.51 -7.07 -9.20
N GLN A 50 17.53 -5.98 -9.97
CA GLN A 50 18.19 -5.95 -11.28
C GLN A 50 19.70 -6.09 -11.13
N LEU A 51 20.32 -5.34 -10.21
CA LEU A 51 21.75 -5.44 -9.92
C LEU A 51 22.18 -6.87 -9.55
N LEU A 52 21.39 -7.57 -8.74
CA LEU A 52 21.65 -8.97 -8.40
C LEU A 52 21.39 -9.93 -9.56
N GLY A 53 20.37 -9.66 -10.37
CA GLY A 53 20.09 -10.42 -11.59
C GLY A 53 21.26 -10.39 -12.58
N ASP A 54 21.81 -9.21 -12.83
CA ASP A 54 22.97 -9.00 -13.66
C ASP A 54 24.24 -9.64 -13.08
N PHE A 55 24.42 -9.49 -11.76
CA PHE A 55 25.55 -10.07 -11.04
C PHE A 55 25.62 -11.60 -11.14
N TYR A 56 24.47 -12.29 -11.02
CA TYR A 56 24.38 -13.75 -11.16
C TYR A 56 24.12 -14.21 -12.59
N GLN A 57 23.92 -13.29 -13.55
CA GLN A 57 23.49 -13.58 -14.92
C GLN A 57 22.24 -14.46 -14.90
N SER A 58 21.29 -14.10 -14.07
CA SER A 58 20.08 -14.88 -13.84
C SER A 58 19.23 -14.97 -15.10
N LYS A 59 18.77 -16.18 -15.42
CA LYS A 59 17.88 -16.41 -16.59
C LYS A 59 16.53 -15.72 -16.42
N LYS A 60 16.13 -15.46 -15.17
CA LYS A 60 14.87 -14.83 -14.82
C LYS A 60 15.04 -13.91 -13.63
N VAL A 61 14.44 -12.71 -13.72
CA VAL A 61 14.34 -11.75 -12.62
C VAL A 61 12.86 -11.58 -12.29
N THR A 62 12.50 -11.80 -11.03
CA THR A 62 11.09 -11.78 -10.58
C THR A 62 10.90 -10.78 -9.46
N PRO A 63 10.25 -9.63 -9.69
CA PRO A 63 10.01 -8.61 -8.67
C PRO A 63 8.94 -9.04 -7.65
N ALA A 64 8.90 -8.34 -6.53
CA ALA A 64 7.75 -8.35 -5.63
C ALA A 64 6.55 -7.69 -6.32
N VAL A 65 5.35 -8.05 -5.93
CA VAL A 65 4.13 -7.48 -6.51
C VAL A 65 3.18 -6.99 -5.42
N ILE A 66 2.38 -6.00 -5.78
CA ILE A 66 1.30 -5.44 -4.97
C ILE A 66 0.00 -5.40 -5.79
N GLU A 67 -1.12 -5.58 -5.15
CA GLU A 67 -2.43 -5.60 -5.80
C GLU A 67 -3.16 -4.28 -5.55
N PHE A 68 -3.61 -3.64 -6.61
CA PHE A 68 -4.52 -2.49 -6.57
C PHE A 68 -5.90 -2.92 -7.02
N VAL A 69 -6.92 -2.45 -6.32
CA VAL A 69 -8.34 -2.74 -6.62
C VAL A 69 -9.02 -1.44 -6.99
N ASP A 70 -9.60 -1.37 -8.20
CA ASP A 70 -10.46 -0.24 -8.56
C ASP A 70 -11.79 -0.35 -7.82
N ILE A 71 -11.99 0.54 -6.87
CA ILE A 71 -13.23 0.62 -6.13
C ILE A 71 -14.12 1.67 -6.82
N ALA A 72 -15.26 1.23 -7.32
CA ALA A 72 -16.22 2.09 -8.03
C ALA A 72 -16.50 3.38 -7.25
N GLY A 73 -16.52 4.51 -7.94
CA GLY A 73 -16.63 5.83 -7.31
C GLY A 73 -17.83 5.97 -6.38
N LEU A 74 -17.61 6.64 -5.26
CA LEU A 74 -18.63 6.94 -4.27
C LEU A 74 -19.64 7.93 -4.85
N VAL A 75 -20.94 7.63 -4.70
CA VAL A 75 -22.02 8.60 -4.86
C VAL A 75 -22.45 9.03 -3.46
N LYS A 76 -22.57 10.33 -3.25
CA LYS A 76 -23.02 10.92 -1.96
C LYS A 76 -24.30 10.22 -1.47
N GLY A 77 -24.31 9.77 -0.20
CA GLY A 77 -25.42 9.01 0.37
C GLY A 77 -25.28 7.48 0.26
N ALA A 78 -24.08 6.98 -0.03
CA ALA A 78 -23.79 5.55 -0.16
C ALA A 78 -24.11 4.75 1.12
N SER A 79 -23.90 5.34 2.29
CA SER A 79 -24.20 4.72 3.60
C SER A 79 -25.70 4.58 3.87
N LYS A 80 -26.56 5.40 3.24
CA LYS A 80 -28.01 5.38 3.42
C LYS A 80 -28.76 4.68 2.27
N GLY A 81 -28.03 4.27 1.22
CA GLY A 81 -28.57 3.87 -0.05
C GLY A 81 -28.65 2.38 -0.28
N GLU A 82 -29.54 2.01 -1.18
CA GLU A 82 -29.67 0.69 -1.76
C GLU A 82 -28.61 0.51 -2.87
N GLY A 83 -27.93 -0.65 -2.91
CA GLY A 83 -27.16 -1.08 -4.07
C GLY A 83 -25.70 -0.67 -4.10
N LEU A 84 -25.32 0.28 -4.97
CA LEU A 84 -23.90 0.61 -5.26
C LEU A 84 -23.09 1.11 -4.06
N GLY A 85 -23.71 1.85 -3.13
CA GLY A 85 -23.03 2.34 -1.94
C GLY A 85 -22.61 1.22 -0.99
N ASN A 86 -23.46 0.23 -0.78
CA ASN A 86 -23.11 -0.94 0.06
C ASN A 86 -21.99 -1.76 -0.58
N GLN A 87 -21.95 -1.86 -1.91
CA GLN A 87 -20.88 -2.54 -2.62
C GLN A 87 -19.56 -1.79 -2.50
N PHE A 88 -19.55 -0.46 -2.58
CA PHE A 88 -18.39 0.38 -2.34
C PHE A 88 -17.78 0.12 -0.95
N LEU A 89 -18.60 0.18 0.11
CA LEU A 89 -18.16 -0.06 1.48
C LEU A 89 -17.68 -1.50 1.68
N ALA A 90 -18.31 -2.48 1.04
CA ALA A 90 -17.86 -3.87 1.07
C ALA A 90 -16.48 -4.04 0.44
N ASN A 91 -16.25 -3.44 -0.73
CA ASN A 91 -14.95 -3.48 -1.41
C ASN A 91 -13.84 -2.84 -0.56
N ILE A 92 -14.12 -1.70 0.12
CA ILE A 92 -13.15 -1.09 1.04
C ILE A 92 -12.82 -2.01 2.22
N ARG A 93 -13.77 -2.83 2.70
CA ARG A 93 -13.49 -3.78 3.79
C ARG A 93 -12.48 -4.84 3.41
N GLU A 94 -12.43 -5.24 2.14
CA GLU A 94 -11.56 -6.31 1.65
C GLU A 94 -10.12 -5.88 1.37
N VAL A 95 -9.84 -4.57 1.33
CA VAL A 95 -8.49 -4.05 1.09
C VAL A 95 -7.76 -3.74 2.41
N ASP A 96 -6.43 -3.74 2.37
CA ASP A 96 -5.58 -3.51 3.54
C ASP A 96 -5.29 -2.02 3.78
N ALA A 97 -5.29 -1.21 2.71
CA ALA A 97 -5.07 0.24 2.74
C ALA A 97 -5.81 0.92 1.59
N ILE A 98 -5.88 2.24 1.63
CA ILE A 98 -6.61 3.07 0.67
C ILE A 98 -5.66 4.03 -0.05
N VAL A 99 -5.75 4.10 -1.37
CA VAL A 99 -5.22 5.19 -2.19
C VAL A 99 -6.38 6.11 -2.56
N HIS A 100 -6.41 7.29 -1.97
CA HIS A 100 -7.45 8.28 -2.20
C HIS A 100 -7.00 9.27 -3.28
N VAL A 101 -7.56 9.15 -4.48
CA VAL A 101 -7.29 10.06 -5.60
C VAL A 101 -8.10 11.33 -5.41
N VAL A 102 -7.40 12.46 -5.37
CA VAL A 102 -7.97 13.78 -5.13
C VAL A 102 -7.64 14.69 -6.30
N ARG A 103 -8.64 15.38 -6.83
CA ARG A 103 -8.44 16.33 -7.92
C ARG A 103 -7.82 17.62 -7.43
N CYS A 104 -6.64 17.95 -7.97
CA CYS A 104 -5.88 19.17 -7.67
C CYS A 104 -5.50 19.95 -8.96
N PHE A 105 -6.28 19.82 -10.02
CA PHE A 105 -6.08 20.49 -11.30
C PHE A 105 -7.36 21.15 -11.81
N GLU A 106 -7.23 22.20 -12.58
CA GLU A 106 -8.33 22.88 -13.27
C GLU A 106 -8.37 22.44 -14.73
N ASP A 107 -9.55 22.03 -15.20
CA ASP A 107 -9.81 21.72 -16.61
C ASP A 107 -11.28 22.00 -16.91
N GLU A 108 -11.52 22.90 -17.87
CA GLU A 108 -12.87 23.33 -18.29
C GLU A 108 -13.67 22.18 -18.94
N ASN A 109 -12.99 21.20 -19.52
CA ASN A 109 -13.60 20.04 -20.18
C ASN A 109 -13.99 18.94 -19.20
N VAL A 110 -13.44 18.94 -17.97
CA VAL A 110 -13.71 17.95 -16.94
C VAL A 110 -14.62 18.54 -15.86
N ILE A 111 -15.91 18.21 -15.91
CA ILE A 111 -16.90 18.73 -14.96
C ILE A 111 -16.65 18.14 -13.57
N HIS A 112 -16.52 18.99 -12.54
CA HIS A 112 -16.52 18.55 -11.15
C HIS A 112 -17.95 18.28 -10.67
N VAL A 113 -18.14 17.24 -9.85
CA VAL A 113 -19.47 16.81 -9.36
C VAL A 113 -20.20 17.91 -8.60
N ASP A 114 -19.47 18.71 -7.80
CA ASP A 114 -20.01 19.83 -7.03
C ASP A 114 -19.79 21.21 -7.69
N GLY A 115 -19.34 21.25 -8.94
CA GLY A 115 -19.21 22.47 -9.76
C GLY A 115 -17.99 23.34 -9.45
N CYS A 116 -17.21 23.07 -8.41
CA CYS A 116 -15.95 23.72 -8.09
C CYS A 116 -14.97 22.73 -7.47
N ILE A 117 -13.67 22.99 -7.66
CA ILE A 117 -12.61 22.15 -7.12
C ILE A 117 -12.37 22.55 -5.66
N ASP A 118 -12.51 21.56 -4.77
CA ASP A 118 -12.21 21.70 -3.35
C ASP A 118 -11.76 20.35 -2.81
N PRO A 119 -10.45 20.08 -2.78
CA PRO A 119 -9.90 18.79 -2.41
C PRO A 119 -10.23 18.39 -0.98
N LEU A 120 -10.33 19.33 -0.03
CA LEU A 120 -10.68 19.01 1.35
C LEU A 120 -12.14 18.56 1.48
N ARG A 121 -13.06 19.25 0.83
CA ARG A 121 -14.48 18.84 0.77
C ARG A 121 -14.62 17.46 0.14
N ASP A 122 -13.84 17.17 -0.89
CA ASP A 122 -13.90 15.88 -1.60
C ASP A 122 -13.39 14.75 -0.68
N ILE A 123 -12.31 14.98 0.07
CA ILE A 123 -11.79 14.08 1.10
C ILE A 123 -12.83 13.88 2.20
N GLU A 124 -13.40 14.96 2.75
CA GLU A 124 -14.41 14.90 3.80
C GLU A 124 -15.65 14.13 3.37
N THR A 125 -16.07 14.28 2.11
CA THR A 125 -17.23 13.57 1.56
C THR A 125 -17.04 12.05 1.66
N ILE A 126 -15.87 11.53 1.27
CA ILE A 126 -15.57 10.11 1.36
C ILE A 126 -15.44 9.69 2.83
N ASN A 127 -14.71 10.46 3.64
CA ASN A 127 -14.50 10.15 5.05
C ASN A 127 -15.83 10.06 5.82
N LEU A 128 -16.79 10.94 5.57
CA LEU A 128 -18.10 10.91 6.21
C LEU A 128 -18.88 9.62 5.90
N GLU A 129 -18.84 9.15 4.66
CA GLU A 129 -19.49 7.89 4.28
C GLU A 129 -18.84 6.67 4.99
N LEU A 130 -17.50 6.67 5.13
CA LEU A 130 -16.80 5.64 5.88
C LEU A 130 -17.13 5.70 7.37
N ILE A 131 -17.17 6.91 7.95
CA ILE A 131 -17.55 7.15 9.35
C ILE A 131 -18.96 6.65 9.64
N PHE A 132 -19.93 6.96 8.78
CA PHE A 132 -21.31 6.49 8.98
C PHE A 132 -21.38 4.96 8.99
N SER A 133 -20.66 4.30 8.09
CA SER A 133 -20.56 2.84 8.08
C SER A 133 -19.94 2.27 9.35
N ASP A 134 -18.90 2.92 9.87
CA ASP A 134 -18.23 2.50 11.09
C ASP A 134 -19.10 2.72 12.33
N LEU A 135 -19.84 3.83 12.40
CA LEU A 135 -20.78 4.10 13.48
C LEU A 135 -21.83 3.00 13.60
N GLU A 136 -22.37 2.49 12.49
CA GLU A 136 -23.32 1.38 12.52
C GLU A 136 -22.71 0.09 13.10
N ILE A 137 -21.44 -0.17 12.82
CA ILE A 137 -20.73 -1.34 13.38
C ILE A 137 -20.55 -1.15 14.88
N LEU A 138 -20.07 0.02 15.30
CA LEU A 138 -19.84 0.34 16.70
C LEU A 138 -21.13 0.28 17.51
N GLU A 139 -22.23 0.79 17.00
CA GLU A 139 -23.53 0.73 17.68
C GLU A 139 -23.99 -0.70 17.94
N ARG A 140 -23.86 -1.57 16.93
CA ARG A 140 -24.18 -2.99 17.08
C ARG A 140 -23.27 -3.66 18.10
N ARG A 141 -21.95 -3.36 18.09
CA ARG A 141 -20.98 -3.91 19.03
C ARG A 141 -21.22 -3.40 20.46
N ILE A 142 -21.46 -2.10 20.64
CA ILE A 142 -21.83 -1.49 21.93
C ILE A 142 -23.07 -2.15 22.51
N ALA A 143 -24.12 -2.34 21.74
CA ALA A 143 -25.34 -3.00 22.18
C ALA A 143 -25.12 -4.44 22.66
N LYS A 144 -24.21 -5.17 22.01
CA LYS A 144 -23.79 -6.54 22.40
C LYS A 144 -22.93 -6.50 23.66
N THR A 145 -21.87 -5.71 23.70
CA THR A 145 -20.90 -5.63 24.80
C THR A 145 -21.53 -5.09 26.07
N THR A 146 -22.54 -4.20 25.99
CA THR A 146 -23.29 -3.70 27.16
C THR A 146 -23.96 -4.82 27.96
N LYS A 147 -24.37 -5.91 27.32
CA LYS A 147 -25.00 -7.05 28.01
C LYS A 147 -23.98 -7.85 28.82
N THR A 148 -22.78 -8.03 28.30
CA THR A 148 -21.69 -8.79 28.94
C THR A 148 -20.92 -7.97 29.97
N ALA A 149 -20.78 -6.65 29.76
CA ALA A 149 -20.06 -5.72 30.62
C ALA A 149 -20.58 -5.66 32.08
N ARG A 150 -21.83 -6.13 32.33
CA ARG A 150 -22.39 -6.19 33.69
C ARG A 150 -21.77 -7.28 34.57
N MET A 151 -21.19 -8.30 33.95
CA MET A 151 -20.65 -9.49 34.62
C MET A 151 -19.16 -9.70 34.38
N ASP A 152 -18.58 -9.00 33.41
CA ASP A 152 -17.21 -9.13 32.97
C ASP A 152 -16.49 -7.78 32.96
N LYS A 153 -15.38 -7.68 33.71
CA LYS A 153 -14.60 -6.45 33.83
C LYS A 153 -13.87 -6.09 32.54
N GLU A 154 -13.40 -7.08 31.77
CA GLU A 154 -12.74 -6.82 30.49
C GLU A 154 -13.75 -6.30 29.46
N ALA A 155 -14.95 -6.88 29.41
CA ALA A 155 -16.04 -6.37 28.59
C ALA A 155 -16.47 -4.95 29.00
N ALA A 156 -16.34 -4.59 30.29
CA ALA A 156 -16.63 -3.23 30.76
C ALA A 156 -15.59 -2.21 30.29
N LYS A 157 -14.30 -2.59 30.24
CA LYS A 157 -13.23 -1.74 29.68
C LYS A 157 -13.42 -1.57 28.17
N GLU A 158 -13.66 -2.67 27.46
CA GLU A 158 -13.94 -2.62 26.01
C GLU A 158 -15.12 -1.71 25.71
N LEU A 159 -16.20 -1.77 26.51
CA LEU A 159 -17.38 -0.92 26.33
C LEU A 159 -17.06 0.58 26.48
N GLU A 160 -16.22 0.93 27.44
CA GLU A 160 -15.79 2.32 27.63
C GLU A 160 -14.97 2.81 26.44
N PHE A 161 -14.03 2.00 25.96
CA PHE A 161 -13.25 2.32 24.78
C PHE A 161 -14.11 2.42 23.50
N LEU A 162 -15.07 1.51 23.30
CA LEU A 162 -16.04 1.59 22.19
C LEU A 162 -16.81 2.92 22.16
N LYS A 163 -17.20 3.43 23.34
CA LYS A 163 -17.88 4.73 23.45
C LYS A 163 -16.94 5.89 23.09
N GLN A 164 -15.66 5.82 23.48
CA GLN A 164 -14.67 6.83 23.11
C GLN A 164 -14.45 6.86 21.60
N VAL A 165 -14.28 5.68 20.96
CA VAL A 165 -14.17 5.58 19.51
C VAL A 165 -15.41 6.12 18.81
N LYS A 166 -16.61 5.77 19.31
CA LYS A 166 -17.87 6.30 18.77
C LYS A 166 -17.93 7.82 18.85
N ALA A 167 -17.61 8.41 19.99
CA ALA A 167 -17.62 9.86 20.18
C ALA A 167 -16.62 10.56 19.22
N HIS A 168 -15.44 9.97 19.02
CA HIS A 168 -14.43 10.49 18.09
C HIS A 168 -14.94 10.51 16.64
N LEU A 169 -15.64 9.44 16.20
CA LEU A 169 -16.26 9.39 14.88
C LEU A 169 -17.45 10.34 14.75
N GLU A 170 -18.26 10.51 15.80
CA GLU A 170 -19.39 11.46 15.82
C GLU A 170 -18.93 12.92 15.70
N ASP A 171 -17.68 13.24 16.11
CA ASP A 171 -17.00 14.51 15.87
C ASP A 171 -16.52 14.68 14.40
N GLY A 172 -16.78 13.71 13.53
CA GLY A 172 -16.37 13.74 12.11
C GLY A 172 -14.90 13.37 11.87
N LYS A 173 -14.19 12.85 12.89
CA LYS A 173 -12.78 12.47 12.79
C LYS A 173 -12.63 10.99 12.48
N PRO A 174 -11.73 10.60 11.52
CA PRO A 174 -11.49 9.19 11.21
C PRO A 174 -10.84 8.47 12.40
N ALA A 175 -11.12 7.18 12.57
CA ALA A 175 -10.57 6.40 13.66
C ALA A 175 -9.03 6.38 13.68
N SER A 176 -8.38 6.49 12.52
CA SER A 176 -6.92 6.56 12.37
C SER A 176 -6.27 7.77 13.03
N SER A 177 -7.02 8.85 13.26
CA SER A 177 -6.55 10.06 13.96
C SER A 177 -6.68 9.98 15.49
N MET A 178 -7.18 8.87 16.02
CA MET A 178 -7.34 8.69 17.47
C MET A 178 -6.01 8.27 18.12
N GLU A 179 -5.60 8.99 19.17
CA GLU A 179 -4.47 8.56 19.99
C GLU A 179 -4.88 7.36 20.85
N LEU A 180 -4.06 6.32 20.84
CA LEU A 180 -4.32 5.07 21.56
C LEU A 180 -3.42 4.94 22.79
N ASP A 181 -3.99 4.44 23.86
CA ASP A 181 -3.35 4.27 25.16
C ASP A 181 -2.94 2.79 25.35
N GLY A 182 -1.87 2.39 24.64
CA GLY A 182 -1.23 1.09 24.79
C GLY A 182 -1.77 -0.03 23.89
N GLU A 183 -1.12 -1.19 24.01
CA GLU A 183 -1.30 -2.36 23.12
C GLU A 183 -2.73 -2.95 23.17
N GLU A 184 -3.44 -2.82 24.31
CA GLU A 184 -4.80 -3.35 24.48
C GLU A 184 -5.79 -2.63 23.54
N GLN A 185 -5.70 -1.29 23.47
CA GLN A 185 -6.54 -0.48 22.59
C GLN A 185 -6.20 -0.72 21.11
N GLU A 186 -4.93 -0.90 20.77
CA GLU A 186 -4.53 -1.28 19.41
C GLU A 186 -5.11 -2.64 19.01
N LEU A 187 -5.16 -3.59 19.92
CA LEU A 187 -5.76 -4.90 19.68
C LEU A 187 -7.26 -4.78 19.41
N TYR A 188 -7.97 -3.98 20.22
CA TYR A 188 -9.39 -3.70 20.00
C TYR A 188 -9.65 -3.06 18.63
N MET A 189 -8.85 -2.05 18.25
CA MET A 189 -9.00 -1.39 16.94
C MET A 189 -8.82 -2.36 15.77
N LYS A 190 -7.84 -3.26 15.85
CA LYS A 190 -7.63 -4.32 14.85
C LYS A 190 -8.83 -5.27 14.75
N GLU A 191 -9.46 -5.61 15.88
CA GLU A 191 -10.64 -6.48 15.90
C GLU A 191 -11.91 -5.79 15.39
N TYR A 192 -12.03 -4.48 15.56
CA TYR A 192 -13.22 -3.73 15.11
C TYR A 192 -13.31 -3.65 13.59
N ASN A 193 -12.18 -3.75 12.90
CA ASN A 193 -12.07 -3.69 11.45
C ASN A 193 -12.81 -2.48 10.84
N LEU A 194 -12.59 -1.31 11.45
CA LEU A 194 -13.18 -0.06 11.01
C LEU A 194 -12.56 0.38 9.68
N LEU A 195 -13.40 0.93 8.80
CA LEU A 195 -12.96 1.43 7.50
C LEU A 195 -12.05 2.66 7.66
N THR A 196 -12.39 3.54 8.59
CA THR A 196 -11.63 4.75 8.90
C THR A 196 -10.35 4.50 9.71
N TRP A 197 -10.09 3.24 10.13
CA TRP A 197 -8.83 2.81 10.73
C TRP A 197 -7.79 2.38 9.71
N LYS A 198 -8.21 2.11 8.47
CA LYS A 198 -7.28 1.71 7.41
C LYS A 198 -6.32 2.84 7.07
N PRO A 199 -5.02 2.51 6.83
CA PRO A 199 -4.06 3.51 6.38
C PRO A 199 -4.48 4.12 5.04
N VAL A 200 -4.22 5.42 4.85
CA VAL A 200 -4.57 6.16 3.64
C VAL A 200 -3.34 6.85 3.07
N ILE A 201 -3.18 6.78 1.75
CA ILE A 201 -2.30 7.63 0.95
C ILE A 201 -3.17 8.52 0.07
N TYR A 202 -2.87 9.80 0.02
CA TYR A 202 -3.51 10.73 -0.90
C TYR A 202 -2.70 10.83 -2.20
N ALA A 203 -3.33 10.49 -3.33
CA ALA A 203 -2.81 10.70 -4.67
C ALA A 203 -3.41 12.01 -5.20
N ALA A 204 -2.68 13.11 -5.06
CA ALA A 204 -3.07 14.42 -5.56
C ALA A 204 -2.86 14.45 -7.07
N ASN A 205 -3.95 14.35 -7.84
CA ASN A 205 -3.90 14.40 -9.28
C ASN A 205 -3.82 15.85 -9.75
N VAL A 206 -2.70 16.24 -10.35
CA VAL A 206 -2.34 17.57 -10.79
C VAL A 206 -2.23 17.69 -12.29
N SER A 207 -2.03 18.90 -12.82
CA SER A 207 -1.66 19.13 -14.21
C SER A 207 -0.20 18.76 -14.49
N GLU A 208 0.14 18.59 -15.76
CA GLU A 208 1.53 18.35 -16.20
C GLU A 208 2.49 19.45 -15.70
N ASP A 209 2.06 20.72 -15.78
CA ASP A 209 2.86 21.89 -15.40
C ASP A 209 3.31 21.86 -13.92
N ASP A 210 2.59 21.15 -13.07
CA ASP A 210 2.88 21.04 -11.64
C ASP A 210 3.93 19.95 -11.31
N LEU A 211 4.30 19.07 -12.25
CA LEU A 211 5.16 17.93 -11.96
C LEU A 211 6.61 18.28 -11.65
N ALA A 212 7.17 19.27 -12.34
CA ALA A 212 8.59 19.61 -12.28
C ALA A 212 9.06 20.04 -10.89
N ASP A 213 8.18 20.66 -10.07
CA ASP A 213 8.47 21.12 -8.70
C ASP A 213 7.74 20.30 -7.62
N ASP A 214 7.29 19.09 -7.96
CA ASP A 214 6.48 18.21 -7.08
C ASP A 214 5.20 18.92 -6.58
N ALA A 215 4.61 19.75 -7.43
CA ALA A 215 3.42 20.56 -7.15
C ALA A 215 3.57 21.50 -5.92
N ALA A 216 4.80 22.01 -5.69
CA ALA A 216 5.08 22.90 -4.55
C ALA A 216 4.32 24.23 -4.64
N SER A 217 4.00 24.69 -5.86
CA SER A 217 3.25 25.92 -6.12
C SER A 217 1.74 25.74 -6.20
N ASN A 218 1.25 24.50 -6.13
CA ASN A 218 -0.18 24.19 -6.27
C ASN A 218 -0.92 24.32 -4.93
N GLU A 219 -1.78 25.34 -4.82
CA GLU A 219 -2.53 25.63 -3.58
C GLU A 219 -3.48 24.50 -3.16
N TYR A 220 -4.00 23.70 -4.09
CA TYR A 220 -4.85 22.56 -3.79
C TYR A 220 -4.04 21.44 -3.13
N VAL A 221 -2.85 21.15 -3.66
CA VAL A 221 -1.95 20.15 -3.11
C VAL A 221 -1.47 20.55 -1.72
N GLU A 222 -1.16 21.82 -1.50
CA GLU A 222 -0.73 22.31 -0.17
C GLU A 222 -1.82 22.07 0.89
N LYS A 223 -3.09 22.35 0.58
CA LYS A 223 -4.21 22.04 1.48
C LYS A 223 -4.30 20.55 1.80
N VAL A 224 -4.10 19.67 0.79
CA VAL A 224 -4.10 18.21 1.01
C VAL A 224 -2.92 17.79 1.89
N ARG A 225 -1.72 18.39 1.70
CA ARG A 225 -0.54 18.12 2.52
C ARG A 225 -0.73 18.53 3.98
N GLU A 226 -1.32 19.69 4.23
CA GLU A 226 -1.65 20.15 5.58
C GLU A 226 -2.61 19.17 6.27
N TYR A 227 -3.69 18.79 5.60
CA TYR A 227 -4.65 17.82 6.12
C TYR A 227 -4.01 16.44 6.36
N ALA A 228 -3.22 15.95 5.43
CA ALA A 228 -2.53 14.67 5.56
C ALA A 228 -1.55 14.65 6.74
N LYS A 229 -0.87 15.77 7.01
CA LYS A 229 0.02 15.91 8.18
C LYS A 229 -0.74 15.79 9.49
N GLU A 230 -1.94 16.33 9.58
CA GLU A 230 -2.80 16.22 10.77
C GLU A 230 -3.29 14.79 11.01
N THR A 231 -3.51 14.03 9.93
CA THR A 231 -3.99 12.64 9.98
C THR A 231 -2.88 11.59 9.94
N GLY A 232 -1.61 12.01 9.86
CA GLY A 232 -0.46 11.10 9.77
C GLY A 232 -0.38 10.33 8.45
N SER A 233 -0.96 10.88 7.38
CA SER A 233 -0.99 10.28 6.03
C SER A 233 0.09 10.88 5.12
N GLU A 234 0.44 10.19 4.03
CA GLU A 234 1.36 10.70 3.00
C GLU A 234 0.57 11.23 1.80
N VAL A 235 1.17 12.21 1.08
CA VAL A 235 0.62 12.79 -0.15
C VAL A 235 1.65 12.64 -1.27
N PHE A 236 1.21 12.17 -2.43
CA PHE A 236 2.00 12.11 -3.65
C PHE A 236 1.30 12.88 -4.75
N ALA A 237 2.01 13.84 -5.35
CA ALA A 237 1.56 14.52 -6.55
C ALA A 237 1.86 13.63 -7.76
N LEU A 238 0.89 13.49 -8.65
CA LEU A 238 1.01 12.77 -9.91
C LEU A 238 0.06 13.38 -10.94
N CYS A 239 0.37 13.25 -12.21
CA CYS A 239 -0.56 13.56 -13.29
C CYS A 239 -1.01 12.25 -13.94
N ALA A 240 -2.29 11.90 -13.78
CA ALA A 240 -2.81 10.62 -14.25
C ALA A 240 -2.72 10.47 -15.78
N GLU A 241 -2.80 11.57 -16.54
CA GLU A 241 -2.63 11.59 -18.00
C GLU A 241 -1.19 11.27 -18.38
N ILE A 242 -0.21 11.92 -17.76
CA ILE A 242 1.23 11.66 -17.96
C ILE A 242 1.58 10.21 -17.56
N GLU A 243 1.05 9.71 -16.45
CA GLU A 243 1.27 8.32 -16.05
C GLU A 243 0.69 7.33 -17.09
N GLN A 244 -0.40 7.69 -17.75
CA GLN A 244 -0.95 6.90 -18.82
C GLN A 244 -0.04 6.91 -20.06
N GLU A 245 0.51 8.05 -20.45
CA GLU A 245 1.47 8.16 -21.54
C GLU A 245 2.74 7.36 -21.24
N ILE A 246 3.33 7.52 -20.05
CA ILE A 246 4.50 6.76 -19.60
C ILE A 246 4.25 5.25 -19.68
N SER A 247 3.05 4.78 -19.34
CA SER A 247 2.71 3.36 -19.36
C SER A 247 2.64 2.75 -20.79
N GLU A 248 2.74 3.55 -21.83
CA GLU A 248 2.73 3.13 -23.22
C GLU A 248 4.14 3.14 -23.86
N LEU A 249 5.15 3.68 -23.15
CA LEU A 249 6.52 3.83 -23.61
C LEU A 249 7.39 2.62 -23.24
N GLU A 250 8.37 2.33 -24.11
CA GLU A 250 9.44 1.40 -23.80
C GLU A 250 10.42 2.03 -22.78
N GLU A 251 11.18 1.22 -22.04
CA GLU A 251 12.02 1.66 -20.93
C GLU A 251 13.02 2.77 -21.29
N ASP A 252 13.59 2.76 -22.50
CA ASP A 252 14.52 3.79 -22.96
C ASP A 252 13.79 5.11 -23.26
N GLU A 253 12.61 5.03 -23.90
CA GLU A 253 11.76 6.19 -24.19
C GLU A 253 11.20 6.80 -22.91
N LYS A 254 10.83 5.97 -21.92
CA LYS A 254 10.37 6.40 -20.60
C LYS A 254 11.42 7.27 -19.90
N LYS A 255 12.71 6.89 -19.95
CA LYS A 255 13.78 7.68 -19.31
C LYS A 255 13.93 9.06 -19.96
N GLU A 256 13.95 9.13 -21.30
CA GLU A 256 14.02 10.38 -22.03
C GLU A 256 12.81 11.28 -21.69
N PHE A 257 11.62 10.70 -21.64
CA PHE A 257 10.39 11.43 -21.32
C PHE A 257 10.38 12.00 -19.89
N LEU A 258 10.85 11.23 -18.90
CA LEU A 258 10.99 11.71 -17.53
C LEU A 258 12.03 12.83 -17.39
N GLU A 259 13.15 12.73 -18.12
CA GLU A 259 14.18 13.77 -18.18
C GLU A 259 13.63 15.07 -18.79
N ASP A 260 12.85 14.99 -19.86
CA ASP A 260 12.21 16.14 -20.52
C ASP A 260 11.21 16.84 -19.59
N LEU A 261 10.51 16.08 -18.75
CA LEU A 261 9.61 16.60 -17.70
C LEU A 261 10.35 17.14 -16.47
N GLY A 262 11.67 16.96 -16.38
CA GLY A 262 12.48 17.37 -15.24
C GLY A 262 12.27 16.54 -13.97
N ILE A 263 11.75 15.32 -14.08
CA ILE A 263 11.51 14.39 -12.96
C ILE A 263 12.40 13.16 -13.09
N GLN A 264 12.82 12.60 -11.95
CA GLN A 264 13.70 11.42 -11.90
C GLN A 264 12.92 10.11 -11.89
N GLN A 265 11.69 10.14 -11.39
CA GLN A 265 10.84 8.98 -11.17
C GLN A 265 9.38 9.37 -11.36
N SER A 266 8.57 8.48 -11.93
CA SER A 266 7.15 8.73 -12.10
C SER A 266 6.41 8.80 -10.76
N GLY A 267 5.31 9.53 -10.72
CA GLY A 267 4.45 9.62 -9.53
C GLY A 267 3.86 8.26 -9.18
N LEU A 268 3.59 7.44 -10.18
CA LEU A 268 3.09 6.07 -10.00
C LEU A 268 4.12 5.17 -9.31
N GLU A 269 5.38 5.21 -9.71
CA GLU A 269 6.45 4.44 -9.05
C GLU A 269 6.62 4.87 -7.59
N LYS A 270 6.60 6.17 -7.31
CA LYS A 270 6.62 6.70 -5.94
C LYS A 270 5.43 6.18 -5.12
N LEU A 271 4.23 6.18 -5.71
CA LEU A 271 3.00 5.67 -5.08
C LEU A 271 3.10 4.18 -4.77
N ILE A 272 3.62 3.36 -5.68
CA ILE A 272 3.79 1.92 -5.47
C ILE A 272 4.74 1.64 -4.31
N VAL A 273 5.91 2.28 -4.29
CA VAL A 273 6.91 2.12 -3.21
C VAL A 273 6.35 2.57 -1.86
N ALA A 274 5.66 3.72 -1.83
CA ALA A 274 5.05 4.22 -0.61
C ALA A 274 3.91 3.31 -0.12
N SER A 275 3.09 2.79 -1.03
CA SER A 275 2.04 1.82 -0.72
C SER A 275 2.60 0.54 -0.10
N TYR A 276 3.73 0.05 -0.63
CA TYR A 276 4.42 -1.12 -0.11
C TYR A 276 4.90 -0.89 1.33
N ARG A 277 5.51 0.27 1.59
CA ARG A 277 5.96 0.69 2.93
C ARG A 277 4.79 0.91 3.89
N LEU A 278 3.70 1.56 3.45
CA LEU A 278 2.50 1.81 4.25
C LEU A 278 1.88 0.52 4.79
N LEU A 279 1.90 -0.54 3.98
CA LEU A 279 1.43 -1.87 4.38
C LEU A 279 2.38 -2.60 5.33
N GLY A 280 3.49 -1.97 5.73
CA GLY A 280 4.52 -2.57 6.57
C GLY A 280 5.18 -3.76 5.89
N LEU A 281 5.38 -3.68 4.56
CA LEU A 281 6.03 -4.71 3.77
C LEU A 281 7.50 -4.42 3.58
N LEU A 282 8.28 -5.47 3.41
CA LEU A 282 9.67 -5.45 2.98
C LEU A 282 9.95 -6.63 2.06
N SER A 283 11.04 -6.55 1.31
CA SER A 283 11.50 -7.60 0.42
C SER A 283 12.82 -8.20 0.88
N PHE A 284 12.86 -9.52 1.05
CA PHE A 284 14.12 -10.24 1.04
C PHE A 284 14.34 -10.86 -0.35
N LEU A 285 15.58 -11.16 -0.68
CA LEU A 285 16.00 -11.57 -2.01
C LEU A 285 16.59 -12.98 -1.98
N THR A 286 16.31 -13.73 -3.03
CA THR A 286 17.04 -14.97 -3.36
C THR A 286 17.66 -14.81 -4.72
N SER A 287 18.91 -15.18 -4.87
CA SER A 287 19.64 -15.00 -6.14
C SER A 287 20.41 -16.25 -6.53
N GLY A 288 20.40 -16.56 -7.82
CA GLY A 288 21.11 -17.65 -8.43
C GLY A 288 21.04 -17.58 -9.96
N GLU A 289 21.75 -18.49 -10.65
CA GLU A 289 21.79 -18.54 -12.13
C GLU A 289 20.41 -18.77 -12.76
N ASP A 290 19.52 -19.51 -12.12
CA ASP A 290 18.19 -19.79 -12.68
C ASP A 290 17.21 -18.65 -12.45
N GLU A 291 17.18 -18.09 -11.23
CA GLU A 291 16.26 -17.00 -10.86
C GLU A 291 16.86 -16.10 -9.77
N THR A 292 16.71 -14.79 -9.95
CA THR A 292 16.79 -13.80 -8.89
C THR A 292 15.40 -13.29 -8.61
N ARG A 293 14.97 -13.33 -7.32
CA ARG A 293 13.59 -13.03 -6.94
C ARG A 293 13.48 -12.26 -5.64
N ALA A 294 12.58 -11.27 -5.62
CA ALA A 294 12.13 -10.56 -4.43
C ALA A 294 10.90 -11.24 -3.81
N TRP A 295 10.94 -11.43 -2.48
CA TRP A 295 9.91 -12.07 -1.72
C TRP A 295 9.31 -11.11 -0.70
N THR A 296 8.01 -10.88 -0.79
CA THR A 296 7.27 -9.97 0.08
C THR A 296 6.99 -10.61 1.44
N ILE A 297 7.39 -9.94 2.51
CA ILE A 297 7.06 -10.27 3.89
C ILE A 297 6.65 -9.01 4.67
N LYS A 298 6.02 -9.20 5.83
CA LYS A 298 5.75 -8.11 6.76
C LYS A 298 7.01 -7.77 7.57
N VAL A 299 7.19 -6.51 7.90
CA VAL A 299 8.18 -6.07 8.88
C VAL A 299 8.00 -6.87 10.18
N GLY A 300 9.09 -7.33 10.77
CA GLY A 300 9.07 -8.18 11.96
C GLY A 300 8.95 -9.70 11.68
N THR A 301 8.86 -10.11 10.42
CA THR A 301 8.80 -11.53 10.04
C THR A 301 10.13 -12.23 10.36
N LYS A 302 10.06 -13.39 11.05
CA LYS A 302 11.23 -14.21 11.39
C LYS A 302 11.62 -15.13 10.22
N ALA A 303 12.86 -15.58 10.22
CA ALA A 303 13.46 -16.39 9.15
C ALA A 303 12.65 -17.65 8.79
N PRO A 304 12.08 -18.45 9.72
CA PRO A 304 11.26 -19.61 9.33
C PRO A 304 10.02 -19.22 8.53
N GLN A 305 9.29 -18.18 8.95
CA GLN A 305 8.09 -17.70 8.24
C GLN A 305 8.45 -17.08 6.88
N ALA A 306 9.61 -16.41 6.78
CA ALA A 306 10.13 -15.92 5.51
C ALA A 306 10.45 -17.09 4.56
N ALA A 307 11.08 -18.16 5.04
CA ALA A 307 11.31 -19.39 4.28
C ALA A 307 9.98 -20.02 3.80
N GLY A 308 8.95 -19.94 4.62
CA GLY A 308 7.59 -20.39 4.29
C GLY A 308 6.94 -19.67 3.12
N LYS A 309 7.39 -18.45 2.80
CA LYS A 309 6.96 -17.73 1.59
C LYS A 309 7.46 -18.37 0.31
N ILE A 310 8.60 -19.05 0.36
CA ILE A 310 9.15 -19.79 -0.76
C ILE A 310 8.39 -21.13 -0.90
N HIS A 311 8.34 -21.91 0.18
CA HIS A 311 7.62 -23.17 0.23
C HIS A 311 7.33 -23.57 1.69
N THR A 312 6.17 -24.19 1.94
CA THR A 312 5.77 -24.63 3.31
C THR A 312 6.75 -25.61 3.93
N ASP A 313 7.40 -26.44 3.12
CA ASP A 313 8.41 -27.37 3.62
C ASP A 313 9.68 -26.67 4.11
N PHE A 314 10.02 -25.51 3.56
CA PHE A 314 11.15 -24.72 4.03
C PHE A 314 10.91 -24.17 5.44
N GLU A 315 9.66 -23.80 5.75
CA GLU A 315 9.28 -23.38 7.11
C GLU A 315 9.34 -24.55 8.09
N ARG A 316 8.73 -25.68 7.71
CA ARG A 316 8.66 -26.89 8.57
C ARG A 316 10.03 -27.49 8.84
N GLY A 317 10.85 -27.59 7.81
CA GLY A 317 12.20 -28.16 7.88
C GLY A 317 13.30 -27.15 8.18
N PHE A 318 12.99 -25.91 8.57
CA PHE A 318 13.96 -24.84 8.75
C PHE A 318 15.08 -25.22 9.72
N ILE A 319 16.33 -25.10 9.26
CA ILE A 319 17.55 -25.33 10.05
C ILE A 319 18.20 -24.01 10.40
N LYS A 320 18.54 -23.22 9.37
CA LYS A 320 19.21 -21.91 9.48
C LYS A 320 19.04 -21.11 8.18
N ALA A 321 19.28 -19.81 8.26
CA ALA A 321 19.41 -18.92 7.13
C ALA A 321 20.87 -18.44 6.99
N GLU A 322 21.41 -18.48 5.79
CA GLU A 322 22.68 -17.82 5.45
C GLU A 322 22.30 -16.48 4.84
N VAL A 323 22.62 -15.39 5.56
CA VAL A 323 22.16 -14.04 5.23
C VAL A 323 23.34 -13.15 4.91
N VAL A 324 23.25 -12.44 3.80
CA VAL A 324 24.22 -11.40 3.43
C VAL A 324 23.47 -10.16 2.94
N ASN A 325 23.94 -8.96 3.28
CA ASN A 325 23.41 -7.75 2.71
C ASN A 325 23.71 -7.68 1.21
N TYR A 326 22.76 -7.18 0.40
CA TYR A 326 22.94 -7.12 -1.06
C TYR A 326 24.17 -6.31 -1.47
N GLN A 327 24.43 -5.17 -0.80
CA GLN A 327 25.58 -4.32 -1.11
C GLN A 327 26.90 -5.01 -0.78
N ASP A 328 26.99 -5.65 0.40
CA ASP A 328 28.16 -6.43 0.78
C ASP A 328 28.46 -7.55 -0.21
N LEU A 329 27.41 -8.18 -0.74
CA LEU A 329 27.52 -9.23 -1.74
C LEU A 329 28.08 -8.71 -3.07
N LEU A 330 27.57 -7.57 -3.55
CA LEU A 330 28.06 -6.92 -4.78
C LEU A 330 29.52 -6.46 -4.62
N ASP A 331 29.86 -5.82 -3.51
CA ASP A 331 31.21 -5.31 -3.22
C ASP A 331 32.26 -6.43 -3.08
N CYS A 332 31.83 -7.63 -2.71
CA CYS A 332 32.69 -8.80 -2.62
C CYS A 332 32.88 -9.54 -3.95
N GLY A 333 32.11 -9.22 -4.97
CA GLY A 333 32.19 -9.83 -6.30
C GLY A 333 31.76 -11.30 -6.37
N SER A 334 31.42 -11.93 -5.24
CA SER A 334 30.86 -13.29 -5.19
C SER A 334 30.35 -13.64 -3.78
N TYR A 335 29.46 -14.62 -3.70
CA TYR A 335 29.04 -15.20 -2.44
C TYR A 335 30.20 -15.82 -1.65
N ALA A 336 31.14 -16.49 -2.34
CA ALA A 336 32.34 -17.05 -1.73
C ALA A 336 33.22 -15.95 -1.13
N GLY A 337 33.44 -14.84 -1.85
CA GLY A 337 34.18 -13.67 -1.35
C GLY A 337 33.54 -13.03 -0.12
N ALA A 338 32.21 -12.88 -0.12
CA ALA A 338 31.49 -12.39 1.05
C ALA A 338 31.65 -13.34 2.26
N ARG A 339 31.62 -14.64 2.04
CA ARG A 339 31.81 -15.65 3.09
C ARG A 339 33.24 -15.64 3.64
N GLU A 340 34.25 -15.52 2.80
CA GLU A 340 35.66 -15.42 3.22
C GLU A 340 35.91 -14.18 4.08
N LYS A 341 35.22 -13.07 3.78
CA LYS A 341 35.29 -11.84 4.58
C LYS A 341 34.40 -11.88 5.84
N GLY A 342 33.67 -12.98 6.09
CA GLY A 342 32.81 -13.14 7.26
C GLY A 342 31.52 -12.31 7.22
N LEU A 343 31.09 -11.83 6.03
CA LEU A 343 29.90 -11.02 5.84
C LEU A 343 28.63 -11.88 5.67
N VAL A 344 28.78 -13.18 5.40
CA VAL A 344 27.66 -14.13 5.39
C VAL A 344 27.38 -14.58 6.83
N ARG A 345 26.29 -14.13 7.38
CA ARG A 345 25.83 -14.44 8.74
C ARG A 345 25.04 -15.75 8.75
N MET A 346 25.21 -16.53 9.80
CA MET A 346 24.44 -17.76 10.04
C MET A 346 23.36 -17.45 11.09
N GLU A 347 22.13 -17.32 10.63
CA GLU A 347 21.01 -16.87 11.46
C GLU A 347 20.05 -18.04 11.80
N GLY A 348 19.55 -18.00 13.03
CA GLY A 348 18.62 -19.00 13.56
C GLY A 348 17.14 -18.60 13.42
N LYS A 349 16.29 -19.34 14.13
CA LYS A 349 14.82 -19.19 14.07
C LYS A 349 14.30 -17.83 14.53
N GLU A 350 15.02 -17.17 15.42
CA GLU A 350 14.63 -15.88 16.01
C GLU A 350 15.08 -14.67 15.18
N TYR A 351 15.82 -14.88 14.10
CA TYR A 351 16.28 -13.80 13.25
C TYR A 351 15.09 -13.11 12.58
N VAL A 352 15.00 -11.81 12.76
CA VAL A 352 14.04 -10.92 12.08
C VAL A 352 14.65 -10.45 10.77
N VAL A 353 14.06 -10.87 9.66
CA VAL A 353 14.54 -10.55 8.32
C VAL A 353 14.46 -9.06 8.05
N GLN A 354 15.53 -8.52 7.45
CA GLN A 354 15.66 -7.11 7.09
C GLN A 354 15.40 -6.91 5.60
N ASP A 355 15.00 -5.68 5.24
CA ASP A 355 14.81 -5.32 3.83
C ASP A 355 16.13 -5.38 3.06
N GLY A 356 16.13 -6.05 1.91
CA GLY A 356 17.32 -6.24 1.08
C GLY A 356 18.27 -7.35 1.55
N ASP A 357 17.91 -8.14 2.56
CA ASP A 357 18.67 -9.35 2.89
C ASP A 357 18.65 -10.32 1.71
N VAL A 358 19.82 -10.77 1.27
CA VAL A 358 19.97 -11.89 0.33
C VAL A 358 20.10 -13.17 1.14
N ILE A 359 19.16 -14.10 1.01
CA ILE A 359 19.02 -15.24 1.93
C ILE A 359 19.09 -16.57 1.20
N LEU A 360 19.92 -17.48 1.73
CA LEU A 360 19.91 -18.90 1.36
C LEU A 360 19.43 -19.72 2.56
N PHE A 361 18.22 -20.26 2.47
CA PHE A 361 17.64 -21.09 3.51
C PHE A 361 18.19 -22.52 3.45
N ARG A 362 18.57 -23.06 4.61
CA ARG A 362 18.92 -24.47 4.80
C ARG A 362 17.79 -25.16 5.57
N PHE A 363 17.27 -26.18 4.96
CA PHE A 363 16.15 -26.95 5.52
C PHE A 363 16.35 -28.46 5.29
N ASN A 364 15.64 -29.25 6.06
CA ASN A 364 15.59 -30.70 5.91
C ASN A 364 14.11 -31.14 6.01
N VAL A 365 13.65 -31.89 5.02
CA VAL A 365 12.27 -32.41 4.92
C VAL A 365 12.30 -33.92 5.10
#